data_8901f276939aedfe4e0cbd61c78f2c8c
#
_entry.id   8901f276939aedfe4e0cbd61c78f2c8c
#
_cell.length_a   1.000
_cell.length_b   1.000
_cell.length_c   1.000
_cell.angle_alpha   90.00
_cell.angle_beta   90.00
_cell.angle_gamma   90.00
#
_symmetry.space_group_name_H-M   'P 1'
#
loop_
_entity.id
_entity.type
_entity.pdbx_description
1 polymer ?
#
loop_
_entity_poly.entity_id
_entity_poly.type
_entity_poly.pdbx_seq_one_letter_code
_entity_poly.pdbx_strand_id
1 'polypeptide(L)'
;GHLCSSYRITNFRERTHGFHRAVREHGMSTAKSIIHELSPSIEGAFSDMLEIIDSGTPLAGAYFADNDLIAIGAIKALKLRGYKVPEDIAIAGFDNISEGRVIDPALTTIDVPRKFMGQTAAAQLIRELKTPVPHSVKIEVSTTLIKRFSV
;
A
#
# COMPACT_ATOMS: atom_id res chain seq x y z
N GLY A 1 -0.98 -8.07 -9.32
CA GLY A 1 -0.68 -6.71 -9.80
C GLY A 1 -0.23 -5.77 -8.70
N HIS A 2 0.14 -4.56 -9.08
CA HIS A 2 0.57 -3.51 -8.16
C HIS A 2 -0.12 -2.18 -8.53
N LEU A 3 -0.80 -1.56 -7.56
CA LEU A 3 -1.33 -0.20 -7.65
C LEU A 3 -0.31 0.73 -7.02
N CYS A 4 0.60 1.27 -7.83
CA CYS A 4 1.66 2.12 -7.36
C CYS A 4 1.23 3.59 -7.33
N SER A 5 1.86 4.35 -6.43
CA SER A 5 1.63 5.79 -6.33
C SER A 5 2.27 6.55 -7.50
N SER A 6 1.55 7.55 -8.01
CA SER A 6 2.11 8.54 -8.95
C SER A 6 3.19 9.43 -8.30
N TYR A 7 3.29 9.46 -6.97
CA TYR A 7 4.32 10.20 -6.25
C TYR A 7 5.59 9.37 -6.11
N ARG A 8 6.72 9.91 -6.59
CA ARG A 8 8.02 9.24 -6.56
C ARG A 8 8.81 9.59 -5.30
N ILE A 9 8.33 9.11 -4.15
CA ILE A 9 9.02 9.26 -2.86
C ILE A 9 9.62 7.94 -2.39
N THR A 10 10.63 8.00 -1.53
CA THR A 10 11.43 6.84 -1.14
C THR A 10 10.61 5.68 -0.60
N ASN A 11 9.63 5.94 0.29
CA ASN A 11 8.82 4.90 0.90
C ASN A 11 7.97 4.12 -0.14
N PHE A 12 7.38 4.77 -1.15
CA PHE A 12 6.64 4.09 -2.21
C PHE A 12 7.59 3.26 -3.09
N ARG A 13 8.77 3.78 -3.40
CA ARG A 13 9.79 3.02 -4.12
C ARG A 13 10.21 1.75 -3.36
N GLU A 14 10.42 1.85 -2.05
CA GLU A 14 10.76 0.68 -1.22
C GLU A 14 9.62 -0.35 -1.16
N ARG A 15 8.35 0.09 -1.15
CA ARG A 15 7.19 -0.81 -1.25
C ARG A 15 7.15 -1.52 -2.61
N THR A 16 7.40 -0.81 -3.71
CA THR A 16 7.54 -1.40 -5.05
C THR A 16 8.67 -2.45 -5.10
N HIS A 17 9.83 -2.15 -4.50
CA HIS A 17 10.94 -3.11 -4.41
C HIS A 17 10.54 -4.35 -3.60
N GLY A 18 9.82 -4.16 -2.49
CA GLY A 18 9.28 -5.26 -1.67
C GLY A 18 8.32 -6.14 -2.45
N PHE A 19 7.38 -5.54 -3.19
CA PHE A 19 6.46 -6.26 -4.07
C PHE A 19 7.21 -7.11 -5.11
N HIS A 20 8.15 -6.50 -5.84
CA HIS A 20 8.91 -7.22 -6.86
C HIS A 20 9.78 -8.34 -6.25
N ARG A 21 10.31 -8.14 -5.05
CA ARG A 21 11.06 -9.18 -4.34
C ARG A 21 10.15 -10.36 -3.99
N ALA A 22 8.98 -10.10 -3.39
CA ALA A 22 8.02 -11.14 -3.05
C ALA A 22 7.55 -11.94 -4.28
N VAL A 23 7.27 -11.26 -5.40
CA VAL A 23 6.90 -11.93 -6.66
C VAL A 23 7.99 -12.91 -7.10
N ARG A 24 9.28 -12.50 -7.05
CA ARG A 24 10.40 -13.38 -7.42
C ARG A 24 10.61 -14.53 -6.43
N GLU A 25 10.54 -14.25 -5.13
CA GLU A 25 10.69 -15.27 -4.07
C GLU A 25 9.64 -16.38 -4.16
N HIS A 26 8.46 -16.06 -4.72
CA HIS A 26 7.40 -17.03 -4.99
C HIS A 26 7.46 -17.64 -6.41
N GLY A 27 8.58 -17.53 -7.11
CA GLY A 27 8.80 -18.13 -8.42
C GLY A 27 7.99 -17.48 -9.56
N MET A 28 7.40 -16.31 -9.33
CA MET A 28 6.62 -15.57 -10.33
C MET A 28 7.50 -14.55 -11.08
N SER A 29 7.10 -14.22 -12.32
CA SER A 29 7.80 -13.22 -13.14
C SER A 29 7.27 -11.81 -12.89
N THR A 30 8.15 -10.88 -12.53
CA THR A 30 7.80 -9.46 -12.41
C THR A 30 7.44 -8.83 -13.77
N ALA A 31 7.95 -9.37 -14.88
CA ALA A 31 7.61 -8.91 -16.24
C ALA A 31 6.15 -9.20 -16.63
N LYS A 32 5.48 -10.11 -15.91
CA LYS A 32 4.05 -10.42 -16.09
C LYS A 32 3.16 -9.68 -15.10
N SER A 33 3.71 -8.91 -14.18
CA SER A 33 2.93 -8.13 -13.21
C SER A 33 2.23 -6.97 -13.92
N ILE A 34 0.93 -6.85 -13.68
CA ILE A 34 0.14 -5.69 -14.11
C ILE A 34 0.36 -4.58 -13.10
N ILE A 35 0.83 -3.43 -13.57
CA ILE A 35 1.13 -2.27 -12.73
C ILE A 35 0.32 -1.09 -13.23
N HIS A 36 -0.42 -0.46 -12.34
CA HIS A 36 -1.14 0.77 -12.61
C HIS A 36 -0.65 1.87 -11.67
N GLU A 37 -0.38 3.05 -12.23
CA GLU A 37 0.01 4.24 -11.48
C GLU A 37 -1.24 5.05 -11.12
N LEU A 38 -1.47 5.30 -9.82
CA LEU A 38 -2.64 5.98 -9.30
C LEU A 38 -2.25 7.14 -8.37
N SER A 39 -3.08 8.14 -8.32
CA SER A 39 -2.95 9.27 -7.38
C SER A 39 -3.10 8.79 -5.93
N PRO A 40 -2.24 9.25 -5.00
CA PRO A 40 -2.27 8.77 -3.60
C PRO A 40 -3.33 9.46 -2.74
N SER A 41 -4.53 9.61 -3.27
CA SER A 41 -5.73 10.05 -2.56
C SER A 41 -6.91 9.16 -2.95
N ILE A 42 -7.95 9.09 -2.12
CA ILE A 42 -9.13 8.25 -2.40
C ILE A 42 -9.81 8.70 -3.70
N GLU A 43 -10.04 10.00 -3.85
CA GLU A 43 -10.73 10.59 -5.01
C GLU A 43 -9.90 10.43 -6.29
N GLY A 44 -8.58 10.71 -6.21
CA GLY A 44 -7.69 10.57 -7.35
C GLY A 44 -7.57 9.11 -7.79
N ALA A 45 -7.29 8.20 -6.87
CA ALA A 45 -7.20 6.77 -7.17
C ALA A 45 -8.52 6.19 -7.70
N PHE A 46 -9.66 6.70 -7.22
CA PHE A 46 -10.98 6.33 -7.76
C PHE A 46 -11.12 6.76 -9.22
N SER A 47 -10.79 8.01 -9.54
CA SER A 47 -10.88 8.53 -10.92
C SER A 47 -9.91 7.82 -11.86
N ASP A 48 -8.66 7.66 -11.45
CA ASP A 48 -7.61 7.01 -12.24
C ASP A 48 -7.97 5.54 -12.51
N MET A 49 -8.48 4.82 -11.49
CA MET A 49 -8.89 3.43 -11.66
C MET A 49 -10.12 3.27 -12.55
N LEU A 50 -11.07 4.21 -12.51
CA LEU A 50 -12.20 4.23 -13.45
C LEU A 50 -11.72 4.38 -14.89
N GLU A 51 -10.79 5.28 -15.14
CA GLU A 51 -10.21 5.49 -16.48
C GLU A 51 -9.50 4.22 -16.98
N ILE A 52 -8.75 3.54 -16.12
CA ILE A 52 -8.09 2.26 -16.43
C ILE A 52 -9.13 1.20 -16.82
N ILE A 53 -10.19 1.05 -16.05
CA ILE A 53 -11.26 0.06 -16.32
C ILE A 53 -11.98 0.41 -17.62
N ASP A 54 -12.38 1.66 -17.80
CA ASP A 54 -13.19 2.13 -18.93
C ASP A 54 -12.40 2.10 -20.26
N SER A 55 -11.06 2.21 -20.21
CA SER A 55 -10.18 2.05 -21.37
C SER A 55 -10.01 0.59 -21.81
N GLY A 56 -10.50 -0.39 -21.03
CA GLY A 56 -10.29 -1.81 -21.28
C GLY A 56 -8.87 -2.29 -21.00
N THR A 57 -8.09 -1.52 -20.24
CA THR A 57 -6.75 -1.93 -19.81
C THR A 57 -6.82 -3.21 -18.97
N PRO A 58 -5.95 -4.21 -19.22
CA PRO A 58 -5.97 -5.48 -18.48
C PRO A 58 -5.86 -5.29 -16.97
N LEU A 59 -6.67 -6.04 -16.22
CA LEU A 59 -6.66 -6.04 -14.76
C LEU A 59 -6.06 -7.34 -14.22
N ALA A 60 -5.41 -7.27 -13.05
CA ALA A 60 -4.96 -8.44 -12.31
C ALA A 60 -6.05 -8.96 -11.38
N GLY A 61 -6.05 -10.27 -11.11
CA GLY A 61 -6.98 -10.88 -10.15
C GLY A 61 -6.68 -10.54 -8.69
N ALA A 62 -5.49 -9.98 -8.40
CA ALA A 62 -5.14 -9.47 -7.08
C ALA A 62 -4.14 -8.32 -7.18
N TYR A 63 -4.29 -7.33 -6.29
CA TYR A 63 -3.41 -6.18 -6.22
C TYR A 63 -2.86 -5.95 -4.81
N PHE A 64 -1.58 -5.57 -4.76
CA PHE A 64 -1.01 -4.83 -3.66
C PHE A 64 -1.06 -3.34 -4.00
N ALA A 65 -1.55 -2.50 -3.12
CA ALA A 65 -1.58 -1.05 -3.27
C ALA A 65 -0.53 -0.39 -2.37
N ASP A 66 0.14 0.63 -2.87
CA ASP A 66 1.20 1.34 -2.14
C ASP A 66 0.72 1.96 -0.81
N ASN A 67 -0.57 2.31 -0.72
CA ASN A 67 -1.19 2.72 0.55
C ASN A 67 -2.70 2.43 0.56
N ASP A 68 -3.33 2.62 1.72
CA ASP A 68 -4.75 2.37 1.90
C ASP A 68 -5.64 3.36 1.14
N LEU A 69 -5.19 4.61 0.92
CA LEU A 69 -5.97 5.58 0.14
C LEU A 69 -6.13 5.13 -1.31
N ILE A 70 -5.04 4.65 -1.92
CA ILE A 70 -5.06 4.06 -3.26
C ILE A 70 -5.96 2.82 -3.28
N ALA A 71 -5.80 1.92 -2.31
CA ALA A 71 -6.62 0.70 -2.22
C ALA A 71 -8.11 1.01 -2.13
N ILE A 72 -8.50 1.96 -1.27
CA ILE A 72 -9.90 2.37 -1.07
C ILE A 72 -10.48 2.97 -2.35
N GLY A 73 -9.74 3.88 -3.00
CA GLY A 73 -10.16 4.48 -4.26
C GLY A 73 -10.38 3.43 -5.35
N ALA A 74 -9.43 2.49 -5.49
CA ALA A 74 -9.52 1.40 -6.46
C ALA A 74 -10.70 0.46 -6.16
N ILE A 75 -10.94 0.07 -4.90
CA ILE A 75 -12.10 -0.75 -4.50
C ILE A 75 -13.41 -0.07 -4.89
N LYS A 76 -13.55 1.23 -4.61
CA LYS A 76 -14.74 2.00 -4.99
C LYS A 76 -14.97 2.00 -6.51
N ALA A 77 -13.94 2.18 -7.31
CA ALA A 77 -14.01 2.17 -8.77
C ALA A 77 -14.42 0.79 -9.32
N LEU A 78 -13.78 -0.26 -8.83
CA LEU A 78 -14.08 -1.65 -9.19
C LEU A 78 -15.55 -1.99 -8.89
N LYS A 79 -16.02 -1.71 -7.66
CA LYS A 79 -17.41 -1.95 -7.28
C LYS A 79 -18.39 -1.15 -8.14
N LEU A 80 -18.08 0.09 -8.49
CA LEU A 80 -18.93 0.91 -9.39
C LEU A 80 -19.06 0.30 -10.79
N ARG A 81 -18.03 -0.44 -11.25
CA ARG A 81 -18.06 -1.15 -12.54
C ARG A 81 -18.49 -2.61 -12.42
N GLY A 82 -19.03 -3.03 -11.26
CA GLY A 82 -19.66 -4.34 -11.05
C GLY A 82 -18.69 -5.46 -10.65
N TYR A 83 -17.40 -5.15 -10.46
CA TYR A 83 -16.45 -6.13 -9.94
C TYR A 83 -16.71 -6.40 -8.46
N LYS A 84 -16.61 -7.65 -8.06
CA LYS A 84 -16.68 -8.08 -6.66
C LYS A 84 -15.29 -8.13 -6.06
N VAL A 85 -15.16 -7.58 -4.84
CA VAL A 85 -13.94 -7.63 -4.05
C VAL A 85 -14.26 -8.44 -2.77
N PRO A 86 -13.57 -9.55 -2.52
CA PRO A 86 -12.34 -10.04 -3.18
C PRO A 86 -12.57 -11.02 -4.34
N GLU A 87 -13.80 -11.46 -4.67
CA GLU A 87 -14.09 -12.64 -5.50
C GLU A 87 -13.52 -12.51 -6.92
N ASP A 88 -13.65 -11.34 -7.55
CA ASP A 88 -13.11 -11.09 -8.89
C ASP A 88 -11.70 -10.51 -8.80
N ILE A 89 -11.49 -9.56 -7.88
CA ILE A 89 -10.21 -8.86 -7.69
C ILE A 89 -9.96 -8.65 -6.19
N ALA A 90 -8.93 -9.28 -5.65
CA ALA A 90 -8.49 -9.06 -4.28
C ALA A 90 -7.58 -7.83 -4.17
N ILE A 91 -7.66 -7.07 -3.07
CA ILE A 91 -6.82 -5.88 -2.83
C ILE A 91 -6.29 -5.86 -1.41
N ALA A 92 -4.97 -5.71 -1.28
CA ALA A 92 -4.30 -5.42 -0.02
C ALA A 92 -3.68 -4.03 -0.05
N GLY A 93 -3.82 -3.27 1.04
CA GLY A 93 -3.25 -1.93 1.21
C GLY A 93 -2.04 -1.89 2.13
N PHE A 94 -1.70 -0.68 2.57
CA PHE A 94 -0.61 -0.38 3.49
C PHE A 94 -0.94 0.88 4.29
N ASP A 95 -0.70 0.93 5.58
CA ASP A 95 -0.81 1.99 6.59
C ASP A 95 -1.86 1.76 7.67
N ASN A 96 -2.86 0.86 7.49
CA ASN A 96 -3.95 0.56 8.43
C ASN A 96 -4.69 1.84 8.90
N ILE A 97 -5.13 2.68 7.96
CA ILE A 97 -5.93 3.86 8.27
C ILE A 97 -7.35 3.49 8.72
N SER A 98 -8.01 4.41 9.42
CA SER A 98 -9.36 4.21 9.99
C SER A 98 -10.40 3.90 8.90
N GLU A 99 -10.32 4.57 7.77
CA GLU A 99 -11.23 4.45 6.63
C GLU A 99 -11.26 3.04 6.06
N GLY A 100 -10.13 2.34 6.06
CA GLY A 100 -10.03 0.95 5.60
C GLY A 100 -10.81 -0.06 6.44
N ARG A 101 -11.23 0.33 7.66
CA ARG A 101 -12.04 -0.52 8.55
C ARG A 101 -13.54 -0.41 8.30
N VAL A 102 -13.98 0.72 7.75
CA VAL A 102 -15.41 1.03 7.59
C VAL A 102 -15.92 0.88 6.16
N ILE A 103 -15.01 0.68 5.19
CA ILE A 103 -15.41 0.34 3.82
C ILE A 103 -15.90 -1.12 3.75
N ASP A 104 -16.64 -1.42 2.70
CA ASP A 104 -17.10 -2.75 2.38
C ASP A 104 -16.55 -3.20 1.01
N PRO A 105 -15.76 -4.31 0.99
CA PRO A 105 -15.25 -5.09 2.12
C PRO A 105 -14.19 -4.33 2.93
N ALA A 106 -14.07 -4.63 4.24
CA ALA A 106 -13.03 -4.05 5.08
C ALA A 106 -11.64 -4.44 4.57
N LEU A 107 -10.74 -3.46 4.47
CA LEU A 107 -9.45 -3.56 3.79
C LEU A 107 -8.42 -4.38 4.59
N THR A 108 -7.90 -5.44 4.00
CA THR A 108 -6.67 -6.11 4.41
C THR A 108 -5.49 -5.17 4.15
N THR A 109 -4.63 -4.96 5.14
CA THR A 109 -3.58 -3.95 5.06
C THR A 109 -2.40 -4.27 5.96
N ILE A 110 -1.31 -3.53 5.79
CA ILE A 110 -0.13 -3.58 6.68
C ILE A 110 -0.26 -2.50 7.74
N ASP A 111 -0.26 -2.89 9.01
CA ASP A 111 -0.20 -1.95 10.13
C ASP A 111 1.22 -1.42 10.33
N VAL A 112 1.33 -0.10 10.32
CA VAL A 112 2.56 0.63 10.63
C VAL A 112 2.43 1.19 12.05
N PRO A 113 3.27 0.78 13.01
CA PRO A 113 3.16 1.21 14.41
C PRO A 113 3.64 2.66 14.60
N ARG A 114 2.93 3.61 13.97
CA ARG A 114 3.30 5.03 13.86
C ARG A 114 3.55 5.70 15.21
N LYS A 115 2.74 5.36 16.23
CA LYS A 115 2.93 5.90 17.59
C LYS A 115 4.27 5.47 18.18
N PHE A 116 4.59 4.18 18.07
CA PHE A 116 5.87 3.64 18.54
C PHE A 116 7.04 4.23 17.79
N MET A 117 6.94 4.36 16.46
CA MET A 117 7.96 5.00 15.63
C MET A 117 8.21 6.45 16.06
N GLY A 118 7.15 7.23 16.27
CA GLY A 118 7.26 8.62 16.74
C GLY A 118 7.90 8.72 18.14
N GLN A 119 7.51 7.85 19.06
CA GLN A 119 8.12 7.79 20.41
C GLN A 119 9.60 7.43 20.35
N THR A 120 9.97 6.44 19.52
CA THR A 120 11.35 6.00 19.34
C THR A 120 12.21 7.09 18.71
N ALA A 121 11.68 7.77 17.68
CA ALA A 121 12.38 8.88 17.04
C ALA A 121 12.62 10.05 18.01
N ALA A 122 11.61 10.44 18.81
CA ALA A 122 11.75 11.47 19.82
C ALA A 122 12.77 11.08 20.90
N ALA A 123 12.72 9.85 21.39
CA ALA A 123 13.67 9.37 22.39
C ALA A 123 15.11 9.36 21.85
N GLN A 124 15.31 8.94 20.59
CA GLN A 124 16.62 8.95 19.95
C GLN A 124 17.12 10.39 19.78
N LEU A 125 16.28 11.32 19.34
CA LEU A 125 16.67 12.73 19.20
C LEU A 125 17.09 13.33 20.56
N ILE A 126 16.32 13.10 21.63
CA ILE A 126 16.67 13.57 22.97
C ILE A 126 17.99 13.00 23.44
N ARG A 127 18.26 11.72 23.14
CA ARG A 127 19.53 11.09 23.48
C ARG A 127 20.70 11.74 22.74
N GLU A 128 20.58 11.98 21.46
CA GLU A 128 21.61 12.65 20.64
C GLU A 128 21.89 14.07 21.12
N LEU A 129 20.88 14.81 21.51
CA LEU A 129 21.04 16.17 22.05
C LEU A 129 21.78 16.18 23.39
N LYS A 130 21.57 15.14 24.24
CA LYS A 130 22.24 15.06 25.56
C LYS A 130 23.63 14.47 25.48
N THR A 131 23.84 13.52 24.60
CA THR A 131 25.12 12.78 24.47
C THR A 131 25.34 12.50 22.98
N PRO A 132 25.87 13.48 22.23
CA PRO A 132 26.16 13.29 20.81
C PRO A 132 27.10 12.11 20.57
N VAL A 133 26.75 11.26 19.62
CA VAL A 133 27.60 10.16 19.18
C VAL A 133 28.10 10.41 17.76
N PRO A 134 29.37 10.02 17.42
CA PRO A 134 29.95 10.32 16.11
C PRO A 134 29.46 9.39 14.99
N HIS A 135 28.37 8.65 15.22
CA HIS A 135 27.87 7.64 14.28
C HIS A 135 26.36 7.86 13.99
N SER A 136 25.99 7.69 12.74
CA SER A 136 24.58 7.64 12.36
C SER A 136 23.92 6.35 12.84
N VAL A 137 22.70 6.44 13.32
CA VAL A 137 21.90 5.30 13.78
C VAL A 137 20.70 5.13 12.86
N LYS A 138 20.47 3.89 12.40
CA LYS A 138 19.25 3.50 11.68
C LYS A 138 18.43 2.58 12.57
N ILE A 139 17.14 2.94 12.79
CA ILE A 139 16.20 2.13 13.55
C ILE A 139 15.14 1.64 12.59
N GLU A 140 14.98 0.34 12.48
CA GLU A 140 13.91 -0.29 11.70
C GLU A 140 12.85 -0.84 12.65
N VAL A 141 11.59 -0.64 12.28
CA VAL A 141 10.44 -1.11 13.06
C VAL A 141 9.64 -2.06 12.19
N SER A 142 9.37 -3.26 12.69
CA SER A 142 8.59 -4.27 12.00
C SER A 142 7.12 -3.83 11.87
N THR A 143 6.51 -4.20 10.75
CA THR A 143 5.10 -4.02 10.46
C THR A 143 4.33 -5.33 10.65
N THR A 144 2.99 -5.26 10.69
CA THR A 144 2.13 -6.43 10.89
C THR A 144 1.03 -6.47 9.84
N LEU A 145 0.80 -7.64 9.24
CA LEU A 145 -0.35 -7.86 8.35
C LEU A 145 -1.65 -7.92 9.15
N ILE A 146 -2.60 -7.08 8.81
CA ILE A 146 -3.97 -7.09 9.33
C ILE A 146 -4.89 -7.65 8.26
N LYS A 147 -5.21 -8.93 8.38
CA LYS A 147 -6.12 -9.60 7.45
C LYS A 147 -7.56 -9.21 7.76
N ARG A 148 -8.31 -8.83 6.71
CA ARG A 148 -9.75 -8.52 6.72
C ARG A 148 -10.43 -9.20 5.54
N PHE A 149 -11.39 -8.52 4.89
CA PHE A 149 -12.27 -9.15 3.90
C PHE A 149 -11.97 -8.79 2.44
N SER A 150 -10.96 -7.97 2.16
CA SER A 150 -10.62 -7.57 0.78
C SER A 150 -9.60 -8.50 0.09
N VAL A 151 -9.19 -9.58 0.81
CA VAL A 151 -8.31 -10.66 0.29
C VAL A 151 -8.80 -11.99 0.84
#